data_d2df0f9ffb564cbd6eac4a0e183427e0
#
_entry.id   d2df0f9ffb564cbd6eac4a0e183427e0
#
_cell.length_a   1.000
_cell.length_b   1.000
_cell.length_c   1.000
_cell.angle_alpha   90.00
_cell.angle_beta   90.00
_cell.angle_gamma   90.00
#
_symmetry.space_group_name_H-M   'P 1'
#
loop_
_entity.id
_entity.type
_entity.pdbx_description
1 polymer ?
#
loop_
_entity_poly.entity_id
_entity_poly.type
_entity_poly.pdbx_seq_one_letter_code
_entity_poly.pdbx_strand_id
1 'polypeptide(L)'
;MNIYDKYLERLKVQAERGIHDIAELNKSKEYNRDLICDLMLKACEYERIQVMAHPFNCGMEPLYLPLSSFDDSRVEKIAAAFAANNKVFELMNTMMFWHRDSSYEEFEREYLRIARIFKAAGVRFSVSSDAHTSSSVGNFRWAAEFARKLDVLDELYVPTELFA
;
A
#
# COMPACT_ATOMS: atom_id res chain seq x y z
N MET A 1 1.82 -25.06 3.40
CA MET A 1 1.06 -23.95 4.02
C MET A 1 1.58 -22.67 3.40
N ASN A 2 0.73 -21.94 2.66
CA ASN A 2 1.15 -20.70 2.01
C ASN A 2 1.25 -19.54 3.03
N ILE A 3 1.84 -18.41 2.63
CA ILE A 3 2.04 -17.24 3.51
C ILE A 3 0.69 -16.69 4.01
N TYR A 4 -0.33 -16.76 3.16
CA TYR A 4 -1.68 -16.28 3.48
C TYR A 4 -2.35 -17.14 4.56
N ASP A 5 -2.20 -18.46 4.50
CA ASP A 5 -2.73 -19.39 5.53
C ASP A 5 -2.06 -19.14 6.89
N LYS A 6 -0.75 -18.91 6.91
CA LYS A 6 -0.01 -18.55 8.14
C LYS A 6 -0.50 -17.22 8.73
N TYR A 7 -0.79 -16.26 7.87
CA TYR A 7 -1.33 -14.98 8.27
C TYR A 7 -2.71 -15.10 8.91
N LEU A 8 -3.65 -15.81 8.24
CA LEU A 8 -5.00 -16.03 8.76
C LEU A 8 -5.00 -16.81 10.08
N GLU A 9 -4.13 -17.83 10.21
CA GLU A 9 -4.03 -18.62 11.44
C GLU A 9 -3.53 -17.77 12.61
N ARG A 10 -2.59 -16.87 12.35
CA ARG A 10 -2.09 -15.94 13.36
C ARG A 10 -3.13 -14.91 13.78
N LEU A 11 -3.92 -14.37 12.86
CA LEU A 11 -5.01 -13.46 13.17
C LEU A 11 -6.05 -14.12 14.08
N LYS A 12 -6.39 -15.38 13.85
CA LYS A 12 -7.25 -16.17 14.73
C LYS A 12 -6.66 -16.30 16.12
N VAL A 13 -5.39 -16.65 16.23
CA VAL A 13 -4.68 -16.79 17.51
C VAL A 13 -4.61 -15.46 18.25
N GLN A 14 -4.41 -14.33 17.57
CA GLN A 14 -4.42 -12.99 18.17
C GLN A 14 -5.82 -12.61 18.69
N ALA A 15 -6.86 -12.87 17.90
CA ALA A 15 -8.24 -12.62 18.29
C ALA A 15 -8.69 -13.47 19.50
N GLU A 16 -8.28 -14.75 19.53
CA GLU A 16 -8.61 -15.67 20.62
C GLU A 16 -7.88 -15.38 21.93
N ARG A 17 -6.67 -14.82 21.87
CA ARG A 17 -5.85 -14.54 23.07
C ARG A 17 -6.15 -13.21 23.73
N GLY A 18 -6.88 -12.30 23.07
CA GLY A 18 -7.10 -10.95 23.55
C GLY A 18 -5.77 -10.30 23.95
N ILE A 19 -5.09 -9.67 22.99
CA ILE A 19 -3.78 -9.07 23.26
C ILE A 19 -3.95 -7.89 24.22
N HIS A 20 -3.66 -8.13 25.48
CA HIS A 20 -3.74 -7.13 26.55
C HIS A 20 -2.38 -6.50 26.90
N ASP A 21 -1.29 -7.04 26.34
CA ASP A 21 0.07 -6.57 26.58
C ASP A 21 0.56 -5.70 25.41
N ILE A 22 0.95 -4.46 25.71
CA ILE A 22 1.49 -3.50 24.74
C ILE A 22 2.77 -4.05 24.06
N ALA A 23 3.61 -4.79 24.79
CA ALA A 23 4.81 -5.40 24.23
C ALA A 23 4.47 -6.50 23.22
N GLU A 24 3.43 -7.28 23.47
CA GLU A 24 2.96 -8.32 22.54
C GLU A 24 2.27 -7.69 21.33
N LEU A 25 1.52 -6.61 21.52
CA LEU A 25 0.94 -5.81 20.43
C LEU A 25 2.02 -5.23 19.51
N ASN A 26 3.11 -4.69 20.08
CA ASN A 26 4.21 -4.15 19.30
C ASN A 26 4.94 -5.24 18.50
N LYS A 27 5.20 -6.41 19.09
CA LYS A 27 5.74 -7.57 18.36
C LYS A 27 4.83 -8.01 17.22
N SER A 28 3.52 -7.93 17.43
CA SER A 28 2.52 -8.23 16.42
C SER A 28 2.56 -7.22 15.26
N LYS A 29 2.71 -5.93 15.56
CA LYS A 29 2.86 -4.88 14.54
C LYS A 29 4.14 -5.03 13.73
N GLU A 30 5.27 -5.31 14.38
CA GLU A 30 6.53 -5.59 13.68
C GLU A 30 6.41 -6.77 12.72
N TYR A 31 5.83 -7.86 13.18
CA TYR A 31 5.60 -9.01 12.32
C TYR A 31 4.66 -8.70 11.15
N ASN A 32 3.56 -8.00 11.38
CA ASN A 32 2.62 -7.63 10.33
C ASN A 32 3.28 -6.72 9.30
N ARG A 33 4.09 -5.76 9.74
CA ARG A 33 4.89 -4.91 8.86
C ARG A 33 5.83 -5.73 7.98
N ASP A 34 6.61 -6.62 8.58
CA ASP A 34 7.57 -7.44 7.86
C ASP A 34 6.85 -8.40 6.88
N LEU A 35 5.73 -8.98 7.29
CA LEU A 35 4.89 -9.81 6.43
C LEU A 35 4.35 -9.03 5.22
N ILE A 36 3.90 -7.79 5.40
CA ILE A 36 3.41 -6.94 4.29
C ILE A 36 4.54 -6.62 3.33
N CYS A 37 5.73 -6.27 3.85
CA CYS A 37 6.90 -6.04 3.02
C CYS A 37 7.24 -7.28 2.18
N ASP A 38 7.28 -8.46 2.79
CA ASP A 38 7.56 -9.72 2.11
C ASP A 38 6.49 -10.07 1.07
N LEU A 39 5.21 -9.82 1.37
CA LEU A 39 4.11 -10.03 0.42
C LEU A 39 4.22 -9.10 -0.79
N MET A 40 4.55 -7.82 -0.60
CA MET A 40 4.75 -6.87 -1.69
C MET A 40 5.96 -7.27 -2.55
N LEU A 41 7.09 -7.64 -1.93
CA LEU A 41 8.27 -8.13 -2.65
C LEU A 41 7.93 -9.36 -3.49
N LYS A 42 7.22 -10.32 -2.90
CA LYS A 42 6.81 -11.54 -3.59
C LYS A 42 5.80 -11.29 -4.71
N ALA A 43 4.88 -10.35 -4.52
CA ALA A 43 3.94 -9.95 -5.57
C ALA A 43 4.63 -9.33 -6.78
N CYS A 44 5.79 -8.68 -6.60
CA CYS A 44 6.60 -8.17 -7.70
C CYS A 44 7.12 -9.27 -8.65
N GLU A 45 7.31 -10.49 -8.14
CA GLU A 45 7.82 -11.63 -8.93
C GLU A 45 6.77 -12.18 -9.92
N TYR A 46 5.49 -11.85 -9.75
CA TYR A 46 4.42 -12.35 -10.61
C TYR A 46 4.30 -11.49 -11.87
N GLU A 47 4.65 -12.04 -13.02
CA GLU A 47 4.63 -11.34 -14.33
C GLU A 47 3.25 -10.81 -14.70
N ARG A 48 2.18 -11.51 -14.31
CA ARG A 48 0.79 -11.13 -14.63
C ARG A 48 0.27 -9.96 -13.80
N ILE A 49 0.94 -9.58 -12.72
CA ILE A 49 0.60 -8.39 -11.94
C ILE A 49 1.35 -7.22 -12.53
N GLN A 50 0.67 -6.32 -13.22
CA GLN A 50 1.25 -5.08 -13.74
C GLN A 50 1.08 -3.93 -12.74
N VAL A 51 -0.14 -3.75 -12.24
CA VAL A 51 -0.48 -2.71 -11.27
C VAL A 51 -0.64 -3.33 -9.89
N MET A 52 0.11 -2.81 -8.93
CA MET A 52 -0.05 -3.17 -7.54
C MET A 52 -1.12 -2.27 -6.94
N ALA A 53 -2.28 -2.85 -6.66
CA ALA A 53 -3.43 -2.14 -6.11
C ALA A 53 -3.13 -1.65 -4.69
N HIS A 54 -3.40 -0.38 -4.44
CA HIS A 54 -3.31 0.32 -3.14
C HIS A 54 -2.20 -0.20 -2.20
N PRO A 55 -0.90 -0.14 -2.62
CA PRO A 55 0.21 -0.57 -1.77
C PRO A 55 0.18 0.17 -0.43
N PHE A 56 0.56 -0.51 0.64
CA PHE A 56 0.52 0.02 2.01
C PHE A 56 -0.89 0.30 2.56
N ASN A 57 -1.95 -0.30 1.98
CA ASN A 57 -3.29 -0.26 2.56
C ASN A 57 -3.38 -1.19 3.78
N CYS A 58 -2.86 -0.74 4.92
CA CYS A 58 -2.68 -1.52 6.13
C CYS A 58 -3.05 -0.78 7.42
N GLY A 59 -3.76 0.33 7.31
CA GLY A 59 -4.14 1.17 8.46
C GLY A 59 -5.37 0.69 9.22
N MET A 60 -6.10 -0.34 8.74
CA MET A 60 -7.29 -0.89 9.38
C MET A 60 -7.06 -2.28 9.96
N GLU A 61 -8.08 -2.73 10.74
CA GLU A 61 -8.12 -4.11 11.22
C GLU A 61 -7.85 -5.11 10.10
N PRO A 62 -7.11 -6.15 10.39
CA PRO A 62 -6.47 -6.48 11.66
C PRO A 62 -5.03 -5.97 11.78
N LEU A 63 -4.56 -5.16 10.84
CA LEU A 63 -3.15 -4.78 10.74
C LEU A 63 -2.78 -3.58 11.61
N TYR A 64 -3.60 -2.52 11.58
CA TYR A 64 -3.37 -1.26 12.31
C TYR A 64 -1.92 -0.73 12.21
N LEU A 65 -1.39 -0.72 10.99
CA LEU A 65 -0.05 -0.24 10.73
C LEU A 65 -0.09 1.20 10.21
N PRO A 66 0.38 2.19 10.96
CA PRO A 66 0.55 3.53 10.44
C PRO A 66 1.67 3.54 9.38
N LEU A 67 1.56 4.41 8.38
CA LEU A 67 2.57 4.53 7.32
C LEU A 67 3.97 4.89 7.86
N SER A 68 4.03 5.59 9.00
CA SER A 68 5.27 5.92 9.70
C SER A 68 6.02 4.70 10.26
N SER A 69 5.36 3.53 10.36
CA SER A 69 6.02 2.29 10.78
C SER A 69 6.93 1.67 9.72
N PHE A 70 6.81 2.11 8.47
CA PHE A 70 7.65 1.67 7.36
C PHE A 70 8.84 2.62 7.22
N ASP A 71 10.02 2.22 7.68
CA ASP A 71 11.25 2.98 7.51
C ASP A 71 11.68 3.06 6.03
N ASP A 72 12.49 4.07 5.72
CA ASP A 72 12.91 4.34 4.35
C ASP A 72 13.64 3.16 3.71
N SER A 73 14.46 2.44 4.45
CA SER A 73 15.23 1.30 3.92
C SER A 73 14.33 0.17 3.44
N ARG A 74 13.23 -0.10 4.15
CA ARG A 74 12.22 -1.08 3.72
C ARG A 74 11.47 -0.61 2.48
N VAL A 75 11.09 0.66 2.49
CA VAL A 75 10.37 1.27 1.36
C VAL A 75 11.24 1.29 0.11
N GLU A 76 12.52 1.65 0.23
CA GLU A 76 13.51 1.62 -0.86
C GLU A 76 13.68 0.22 -1.44
N LYS A 77 13.76 -0.81 -0.59
CA LYS A 77 13.85 -2.20 -1.04
C LYS A 77 12.63 -2.61 -1.87
N ILE A 78 11.43 -2.24 -1.44
CA ILE A 78 10.19 -2.53 -2.17
C ILE A 78 10.14 -1.73 -3.46
N ALA A 79 10.48 -0.44 -3.44
CA ALA A 79 10.51 0.42 -4.62
C ALA A 79 11.48 -0.11 -5.68
N ALA A 80 12.67 -0.57 -5.27
CA ALA A 80 13.64 -1.20 -6.16
C ALA A 80 13.07 -2.48 -6.81
N ALA A 81 12.33 -3.30 -6.05
CA ALA A 81 11.67 -4.49 -6.59
C ALA A 81 10.56 -4.14 -7.58
N PHE A 82 9.76 -3.09 -7.32
CA PHE A 82 8.77 -2.57 -8.27
C PHE A 82 9.43 -2.14 -9.59
N ALA A 83 10.49 -1.33 -9.50
CA ALA A 83 11.22 -0.83 -10.67
C ALA A 83 11.82 -2.00 -11.49
N ALA A 84 12.51 -2.92 -10.84
CA ALA A 84 13.14 -4.07 -11.48
C ALA A 84 12.15 -5.00 -12.21
N ASN A 85 10.91 -5.07 -11.72
CA ASN A 85 9.85 -5.90 -12.28
C ASN A 85 8.78 -5.10 -13.05
N ASN A 86 9.05 -3.84 -13.40
CA ASN A 86 8.14 -2.94 -14.14
C ASN A 86 6.74 -2.83 -13.51
N LYS A 87 6.63 -2.90 -12.18
CA LYS A 87 5.35 -2.74 -11.48
C LYS A 87 4.95 -1.29 -11.41
N VAL A 88 3.65 -1.06 -11.41
CA VAL A 88 3.02 0.25 -11.29
C VAL A 88 2.45 0.41 -9.89
N PHE A 89 2.68 1.54 -9.25
CA PHE A 89 2.11 1.90 -7.96
C PHE A 89 0.77 2.60 -8.16
N GLU A 90 -0.31 2.03 -7.62
CA GLU A 90 -1.62 2.65 -7.67
C GLU A 90 -1.81 3.68 -6.55
N LEU A 91 -2.19 4.88 -6.92
CA LEU A 91 -2.68 5.94 -6.03
C LEU A 91 -4.21 5.83 -5.94
N MET A 92 -4.70 5.23 -4.87
CA MET A 92 -6.12 4.99 -4.66
C MET A 92 -6.80 6.21 -4.05
N ASN A 93 -7.94 6.63 -4.60
CA ASN A 93 -8.65 7.85 -4.19
C ASN A 93 -9.14 7.83 -2.73
N THR A 94 -9.40 6.64 -2.19
CA THR A 94 -9.94 6.44 -0.84
C THR A 94 -8.90 6.02 0.19
N MET A 95 -7.61 6.06 -0.15
CA MET A 95 -6.51 5.54 0.68
C MET A 95 -6.50 6.09 2.11
N MET A 96 -6.82 7.36 2.29
CA MET A 96 -6.89 8.01 3.62
C MET A 96 -7.91 7.32 4.55
N PHE A 97 -9.04 6.83 4.02
CA PHE A 97 -10.07 6.19 4.84
C PHE A 97 -9.61 4.88 5.51
N TRP A 98 -8.53 4.30 5.02
CA TRP A 98 -7.91 3.09 5.57
C TRP A 98 -6.90 3.37 6.69
N HIS A 99 -6.57 4.67 6.94
CA HIS A 99 -5.62 5.10 7.95
C HIS A 99 -6.29 6.02 8.99
N ARG A 100 -7.39 5.55 9.59
CA ARG A 100 -8.27 6.33 10.47
C ARG A 100 -7.62 6.82 11.76
N ASP A 101 -6.55 6.17 12.20
CA ASP A 101 -5.83 6.52 13.42
C ASP A 101 -4.79 7.62 13.20
N SER A 102 -4.62 8.08 11.96
CA SER A 102 -3.74 9.19 11.60
C SER A 102 -4.54 10.45 11.27
N SER A 103 -4.01 11.64 11.61
CA SER A 103 -4.55 12.89 11.06
C SER A 103 -4.32 12.93 9.54
N TYR A 104 -5.10 13.78 8.84
CA TYR A 104 -4.91 13.94 7.39
C TYR A 104 -3.50 14.41 7.05
N GLU A 105 -2.97 15.35 7.82
CA GLU A 105 -1.63 15.93 7.63
C GLU A 105 -0.54 14.88 7.84
N GLU A 106 -0.69 14.03 8.85
CA GLU A 106 0.26 12.94 9.11
C GLU A 106 0.19 11.89 8.00
N PHE A 107 -1.00 11.45 7.64
CA PHE A 107 -1.21 10.51 6.54
C PHE A 107 -0.61 11.05 5.24
N GLU A 108 -0.95 12.29 4.83
CA GLU A 108 -0.46 12.86 3.58
C GLU A 108 1.06 12.99 3.58
N ARG A 109 1.66 13.43 4.67
CA ARG A 109 3.12 13.53 4.82
C ARG A 109 3.81 12.20 4.61
N GLU A 110 3.34 11.16 5.32
CA GLU A 110 3.94 9.83 5.26
C GLU A 110 3.69 9.14 3.91
N TYR A 111 2.50 9.29 3.34
CA TYR A 111 2.20 8.73 2.03
C TYR A 111 3.01 9.40 0.92
N LEU A 112 3.20 10.73 1.00
CA LEU A 112 4.11 11.46 0.09
C LEU A 112 5.56 11.03 0.25
N ARG A 113 6.03 10.80 1.48
CA ARG A 113 7.37 10.27 1.73
C ARG A 113 7.58 8.95 1.01
N ILE A 114 6.68 7.99 1.22
CA ILE A 114 6.71 6.68 0.56
C ILE A 114 6.67 6.84 -0.97
N ALA A 115 5.69 7.58 -1.50
CA ALA A 115 5.54 7.75 -2.94
C ALA A 115 6.76 8.43 -3.60
N ARG A 116 7.43 9.36 -2.92
CA ARG A 116 8.67 9.98 -3.41
C ARG A 116 9.82 8.99 -3.54
N ILE A 117 9.94 8.03 -2.62
CA ILE A 117 10.94 6.95 -2.69
C ILE A 117 10.67 6.09 -3.94
N PHE A 118 9.41 5.74 -4.19
CA PHE A 118 9.03 4.99 -5.39
C PHE A 118 9.31 5.80 -6.68
N LYS A 119 8.97 7.10 -6.69
CA LYS A 119 9.30 7.97 -7.83
C LYS A 119 10.81 8.03 -8.08
N ALA A 120 11.62 8.19 -7.03
CA ALA A 120 13.07 8.22 -7.12
C ALA A 120 13.66 6.90 -7.66
N ALA A 121 13.00 5.77 -7.39
CA ALA A 121 13.37 4.46 -7.96
C ALA A 121 12.91 4.27 -9.42
N GLY A 122 12.22 5.23 -10.03
CA GLY A 122 11.72 5.14 -11.41
C GLY A 122 10.43 4.33 -11.56
N VAL A 123 9.69 4.10 -10.48
CA VAL A 123 8.40 3.42 -10.52
C VAL A 123 7.34 4.31 -11.14
N ARG A 124 6.55 3.76 -12.06
CA ARG A 124 5.40 4.45 -12.64
C ARG A 124 4.21 4.41 -11.71
N PHE A 125 3.30 5.37 -11.87
CA PHE A 125 2.09 5.51 -11.06
C PHE A 125 0.83 5.41 -11.91
N SER A 126 -0.25 4.91 -11.31
CA SER A 126 -1.61 4.99 -11.83
C SER A 126 -2.52 5.59 -10.75
N VAL A 127 -3.71 6.03 -11.15
CA VAL A 127 -4.74 6.49 -10.23
C VAL A 127 -5.98 5.61 -10.36
N SER A 128 -6.68 5.39 -9.24
CA SER A 128 -7.94 4.67 -9.22
C SER A 128 -8.97 5.28 -8.29
N SER A 129 -10.24 4.97 -8.53
CA SER A 129 -11.34 5.32 -7.63
C SER A 129 -11.56 4.30 -6.53
N ASP A 130 -11.12 3.06 -6.72
CA ASP A 130 -11.47 1.90 -5.88
C ASP A 130 -13.00 1.85 -5.63
N ALA A 131 -13.77 2.02 -6.71
CA ALA A 131 -15.22 2.20 -6.64
C ALA A 131 -15.93 0.89 -6.28
N HIS A 132 -16.68 0.90 -5.17
CA HIS A 132 -17.53 -0.21 -4.74
C HIS A 132 -19.02 0.01 -5.10
N THR A 133 -19.34 1.16 -5.72
CA THR A 133 -20.66 1.52 -6.21
C THR A 133 -20.55 2.19 -7.57
N SER A 134 -21.60 2.10 -8.39
CA SER A 134 -21.63 2.73 -9.72
C SER A 134 -21.46 4.25 -9.67
N SER A 135 -21.97 4.91 -8.61
CA SER A 135 -21.83 6.35 -8.42
C SER A 135 -20.41 6.81 -8.06
N SER A 136 -19.54 5.88 -7.64
CA SER A 136 -18.16 6.18 -7.26
C SER A 136 -17.16 5.94 -8.39
N VAL A 137 -17.60 5.33 -9.50
CA VAL A 137 -16.75 5.07 -10.66
C VAL A 137 -16.26 6.39 -11.25
N GLY A 138 -14.94 6.51 -11.46
CA GLY A 138 -14.32 7.73 -11.98
C GLY A 138 -14.08 8.84 -10.95
N ASN A 139 -14.42 8.62 -9.67
CA ASN A 139 -14.06 9.56 -8.60
C ASN A 139 -12.61 9.33 -8.17
N PHE A 140 -11.68 10.03 -8.77
CA PHE A 140 -10.24 9.98 -8.44
C PHE A 140 -9.64 11.37 -8.16
N ARG A 141 -10.49 12.31 -7.73
CA ARG A 141 -10.07 13.70 -7.51
C ARG A 141 -8.91 13.82 -6.53
N TRP A 142 -9.00 13.15 -5.39
CA TRP A 142 -7.93 13.18 -4.39
C TRP A 142 -6.64 12.53 -4.93
N ALA A 143 -6.75 11.36 -5.58
CA ALA A 143 -5.60 10.66 -6.15
C ALA A 143 -4.91 11.50 -7.25
N ALA A 144 -5.68 12.21 -8.07
CA ALA A 144 -5.13 13.13 -9.07
C ALA A 144 -4.42 14.34 -8.44
N GLU A 145 -5.00 14.94 -7.39
CA GLU A 145 -4.33 16.01 -6.64
C GLU A 145 -3.04 15.53 -5.97
N PHE A 146 -3.05 14.31 -5.44
CA PHE A 146 -1.87 13.69 -4.86
C PHE A 146 -0.80 13.43 -5.93
N ALA A 147 -1.18 12.91 -7.11
CA ALA A 147 -0.28 12.72 -8.25
C ALA A 147 0.34 14.06 -8.71
N ARG A 148 -0.44 15.16 -8.65
CA ARG A 148 0.08 16.51 -8.94
C ARG A 148 1.11 16.95 -7.91
N LYS A 149 0.85 16.76 -6.61
CA LYS A 149 1.80 17.06 -5.52
C LYS A 149 3.09 16.23 -5.63
N LEU A 150 2.99 15.03 -6.17
CA LEU A 150 4.11 14.13 -6.45
C LEU A 150 4.83 14.48 -7.76
N ASP A 151 4.21 15.33 -8.60
CA ASP A 151 4.71 15.69 -9.94
C ASP A 151 4.87 14.46 -10.84
N VAL A 152 3.77 13.69 -10.97
CA VAL A 152 3.65 12.52 -11.85
C VAL A 152 2.33 12.49 -12.62
N LEU A 153 1.51 13.52 -12.51
CA LEU A 153 0.15 13.53 -13.08
C LEU A 153 0.17 13.34 -14.60
N ASP A 154 1.12 13.96 -15.30
CA ASP A 154 1.22 13.92 -16.77
C ASP A 154 1.90 12.63 -17.28
N GLU A 155 2.44 11.80 -16.37
CA GLU A 155 3.17 10.55 -16.68
C GLU A 155 2.44 9.31 -16.15
N LEU A 156 1.15 9.46 -15.81
CA LEU A 156 0.39 8.35 -15.25
C LEU A 156 0.29 7.17 -16.23
N TYR A 157 0.53 6.00 -15.71
CA TYR A 157 0.33 4.76 -16.46
C TYR A 157 -1.17 4.50 -16.68
N VAL A 158 -1.54 4.32 -17.95
CA VAL A 158 -2.87 3.90 -18.35
C VAL A 158 -2.74 2.53 -19.02
N PRO A 159 -3.41 1.48 -18.52
CA PRO A 159 -3.35 0.16 -19.12
C PRO A 159 -4.12 0.15 -20.45
N THR A 160 -3.44 0.45 -21.55
CA THR A 160 -4.05 0.53 -22.90
C THR A 160 -4.36 -0.85 -23.51
N GLU A 161 -3.66 -1.90 -23.08
CA GLU A 161 -3.82 -3.26 -23.59
C GLU A 161 -5.12 -3.95 -23.14
N LEU A 162 -5.80 -3.43 -22.12
CA LEU A 162 -7.09 -3.97 -21.68
C LEU A 162 -8.25 -3.59 -22.58
N PHE A 163 -8.05 -2.70 -23.56
CA PHE A 163 -9.08 -2.16 -24.44
C PHE A 163 -8.79 -2.43 -25.94
N ALA A 164 -7.80 -3.26 -26.22
CA ALA A 164 -7.43 -3.66 -27.58
C ALA A 164 -8.08 -5.00 -27.97
#